data_4477f8a8107af88721222f11ba6b24c4
#
_entry.id   4477f8a8107af88721222f11ba6b24c4
#
_cell.length_a   1.000
_cell.length_b   1.000
_cell.length_c   1.000
_cell.angle_alpha   90.00
_cell.angle_beta   90.00
_cell.angle_gamma   90.00
#
_symmetry.space_group_name_H-M   'P 1'
#
loop_
_entity.id
_entity.type
_entity.pdbx_description
1 polymer ?
#
loop_
_entity_poly.entity_id
_entity_poly.type
_entity_poly.pdbx_seq_one_letter_code
_entity_poly.pdbx_strand_id
1 'polypeptide(L)'
;LRCLVGSEMCIRDRYQGIAAPVERSEADFDAGAKYHIPGNTPYTRYFLSFIMQFQFHKALCEKAGHTGPLHECSIYGNKDAGKALGDMLAMGQSKPWPDAMEALTGQRKMDGSAIIDYFAPLNAYLKEQNQGRQCGW
;
A
#
# COMPACT_ATOMS: atom_id res chain seq x y z
N LEU A 1 21.62 7.04 -21.15
CA LEU A 1 21.95 5.85 -20.32
C LEU A 1 22.34 6.18 -18.87
N ARG A 2 22.78 7.40 -18.58
CA ARG A 2 22.93 7.87 -17.19
C ARG A 2 21.63 7.87 -16.37
N CYS A 3 20.51 7.62 -17.02
CA CYS A 3 19.19 7.70 -16.39
C CYS A 3 18.72 6.42 -15.69
N LEU A 4 19.27 5.23 -15.97
CA LEU A 4 18.73 4.00 -15.38
C LEU A 4 19.21 3.80 -13.93
N VAL A 5 20.51 3.80 -13.67
CA VAL A 5 21.04 3.65 -12.30
C VAL A 5 20.80 4.92 -11.46
N GLY A 6 21.06 6.09 -12.03
CA GLY A 6 20.79 7.36 -11.36
C GLY A 6 19.32 7.59 -11.07
N SER A 7 18.42 7.16 -11.98
CA SER A 7 16.97 7.25 -11.76
C SER A 7 16.49 6.29 -10.68
N GLU A 8 17.01 5.06 -10.61
CA GLU A 8 16.64 4.10 -9.58
C GLU A 8 17.08 4.56 -8.20
N MET A 9 18.31 5.08 -8.07
CA MET A 9 18.80 5.65 -6.81
C MET A 9 17.97 6.86 -6.37
N CYS A 10 17.66 7.78 -7.29
CA CYS A 10 16.82 8.94 -7.00
C CYS A 10 15.38 8.55 -6.62
N ILE A 11 14.83 7.50 -7.22
CA ILE A 11 13.50 6.98 -6.86
C ILE A 11 13.52 6.38 -5.47
N ARG A 12 14.50 5.56 -5.14
CA ARG A 12 14.63 4.93 -3.82
C ARG A 12 14.90 5.96 -2.73
N ASP A 13 15.81 6.87 -2.96
CA ASP A 13 16.12 7.98 -2.06
C ASP A 13 14.89 8.87 -1.83
N ARG A 14 14.33 9.40 -2.90
CA ARG A 14 13.24 10.37 -2.81
C ARG A 14 11.90 9.80 -2.33
N TYR A 15 11.54 8.60 -2.78
CA TYR A 15 10.20 8.03 -2.52
C TYR A 15 10.18 6.91 -1.50
N GLN A 16 11.30 6.24 -1.28
CA GLN A 16 11.41 5.17 -0.29
C GLN A 16 12.23 5.58 0.94
N GLY A 17 12.99 6.68 0.86
CA GLY A 17 13.88 7.11 1.93
C GLY A 17 15.03 6.11 2.18
N ILE A 18 15.51 5.45 1.14
CA ILE A 18 16.57 4.43 1.22
C ILE A 18 17.78 4.91 0.44
N ALA A 19 18.86 5.29 1.16
CA ALA A 19 20.14 5.59 0.55
C ALA A 19 20.90 4.30 0.19
N ALA A 20 21.71 4.36 -0.87
CA ALA A 20 22.59 3.25 -1.21
C ALA A 20 23.66 3.08 -0.11
N PRO A 21 23.87 1.88 0.44
CA PRO A 21 24.83 1.65 1.53
C PRO A 21 26.29 1.69 1.05
N VAL A 22 26.49 1.63 -0.25
CA VAL A 22 27.82 1.68 -0.93
C VAL A 22 27.70 2.50 -2.20
N GLU A 23 28.84 2.99 -2.70
CA GLU A 23 28.87 3.62 -4.02
C GLU A 23 28.38 2.65 -5.09
N ARG A 24 27.56 3.16 -6.01
CA ARG A 24 26.96 2.40 -7.11
C ARG A 24 27.53 2.88 -8.44
N SER A 25 27.61 1.97 -9.39
CA SER A 25 28.09 2.21 -10.75
C SER A 25 27.12 1.67 -11.78
N GLU A 26 27.38 1.94 -13.06
CA GLU A 26 26.61 1.38 -14.18
C GLU A 26 26.72 -0.16 -14.29
N ALA A 27 27.66 -0.79 -13.58
CA ALA A 27 27.76 -2.24 -13.49
C ALA A 27 26.73 -2.87 -12.52
N ASP A 28 26.15 -2.07 -11.66
CA ASP A 28 25.18 -2.50 -10.65
C ASP A 28 23.75 -2.47 -11.25
N PHE A 29 23.31 -3.59 -11.76
CA PHE A 29 22.00 -3.72 -12.39
C PHE A 29 21.01 -4.45 -11.48
N ASP A 30 20.41 -3.73 -10.55
CA ASP A 30 19.47 -4.27 -9.55
C ASP A 30 18.23 -4.90 -10.16
N ALA A 31 17.70 -4.34 -11.24
CA ALA A 31 16.53 -4.88 -11.92
C ALA A 31 16.77 -6.31 -12.45
N GLY A 32 18.00 -6.63 -12.86
CA GLY A 32 18.39 -7.97 -13.29
C GLY A 32 18.64 -8.95 -12.16
N ALA A 33 18.87 -8.45 -10.94
CA ALA A 33 19.20 -9.28 -9.77
C ALA A 33 17.98 -10.02 -9.19
N LYS A 34 16.77 -9.57 -9.49
CA LYS A 34 15.52 -10.20 -9.01
C LYS A 34 14.89 -11.06 -10.11
N TYR A 35 14.85 -12.37 -9.90
CA TYR A 35 14.28 -13.35 -10.85
C TYR A 35 12.94 -12.92 -11.45
N HIS A 36 12.06 -12.31 -10.66
CA HIS A 36 10.73 -11.91 -11.09
C HIS A 36 10.73 -10.86 -12.21
N ILE A 37 11.76 -10.03 -12.31
CA ILE A 37 11.88 -9.02 -13.36
C ILE A 37 12.25 -9.67 -14.70
N PRO A 38 13.40 -10.38 -14.85
CA PRO A 38 13.72 -11.06 -16.10
C PRO A 38 12.74 -12.20 -16.42
N GLY A 39 12.13 -12.82 -15.41
CA GLY A 39 11.10 -13.84 -15.56
C GLY A 39 9.72 -13.30 -15.96
N ASN A 40 9.59 -11.99 -16.18
CA ASN A 40 8.34 -11.31 -16.54
C ASN A 40 7.15 -11.66 -15.62
N THR A 41 7.41 -11.82 -14.33
CA THR A 41 6.38 -12.08 -13.33
C THR A 41 5.70 -10.78 -12.92
N PRO A 42 4.35 -10.68 -12.92
CA PRO A 42 3.63 -9.46 -12.58
C PRO A 42 3.70 -9.16 -11.06
N TYR A 43 4.88 -8.80 -10.58
CA TYR A 43 5.22 -8.71 -9.16
C TYR A 43 4.67 -7.45 -8.47
N THR A 44 4.35 -6.41 -9.24
CA THR A 44 3.72 -5.16 -8.77
C THR A 44 2.37 -5.42 -8.06
N ARG A 45 1.75 -6.57 -8.29
CA ARG A 45 0.50 -6.97 -7.61
C ARG A 45 0.62 -6.95 -6.08
N TYR A 46 1.79 -7.24 -5.53
CA TYR A 46 1.99 -7.16 -4.07
C TYR A 46 1.89 -5.72 -3.57
N PHE A 47 2.48 -4.76 -4.28
CA PHE A 47 2.34 -3.35 -3.94
C PHE A 47 0.87 -2.91 -4.01
N LEU A 48 0.16 -3.28 -5.07
CA LEU A 48 -1.26 -2.95 -5.23
C LEU A 48 -2.12 -3.58 -4.15
N SER A 49 -1.81 -4.81 -3.72
CA SER A 49 -2.54 -5.46 -2.63
C SER A 49 -2.37 -4.74 -1.29
N PHE A 50 -1.20 -4.16 -1.02
CA PHE A 50 -1.00 -3.32 0.17
C PHE A 50 -1.86 -2.06 0.16
N ILE A 51 -2.12 -1.46 -1.00
CA ILE A 51 -3.04 -0.33 -1.11
C ILE A 51 -4.49 -0.79 -0.87
N MET A 52 -4.91 -1.84 -1.58
CA MET A 52 -6.29 -2.34 -1.53
C MET A 52 -6.68 -2.86 -0.14
N GLN A 53 -5.78 -3.50 0.59
CA GLN A 53 -6.11 -4.02 1.93
C GLN A 53 -6.59 -2.93 2.89
N PHE A 54 -6.02 -1.72 2.81
CA PHE A 54 -6.46 -0.60 3.65
C PHE A 54 -7.82 -0.05 3.20
N GLN A 55 -8.10 -0.01 1.90
CA GLN A 55 -9.43 0.35 1.41
C GLN A 55 -10.49 -0.65 1.85
N PHE A 56 -10.19 -1.96 1.78
CA PHE A 56 -11.08 -3.01 2.28
C PHE A 56 -11.28 -2.91 3.79
N HIS A 57 -10.20 -2.73 4.54
CA HIS A 57 -10.26 -2.57 5.99
C HIS A 57 -11.14 -1.37 6.38
N LYS A 58 -10.93 -0.21 5.76
CA LYS A 58 -11.75 0.99 5.99
C LYS A 58 -13.23 0.73 5.74
N ALA A 59 -13.57 0.17 4.59
CA ALA A 59 -14.96 -0.15 4.25
C ALA A 59 -15.59 -1.15 5.21
N LEU A 60 -14.83 -2.16 5.67
CA LEU A 60 -15.32 -3.13 6.65
C LEU A 60 -15.50 -2.51 8.04
N CYS A 61 -14.64 -1.59 8.44
CA CYS A 61 -14.79 -0.85 9.68
C CYS A 61 -16.02 0.06 9.68
N GLU A 62 -16.29 0.72 8.55
CA GLU A 62 -17.49 1.53 8.35
C GLU A 62 -18.76 0.65 8.46
N LYS A 63 -18.76 -0.53 7.82
CA LYS A 63 -19.87 -1.50 7.94
C LYS A 63 -20.02 -2.07 9.35
N ALA A 64 -18.93 -2.17 10.09
CA ALA A 64 -18.95 -2.57 11.50
C ALA A 64 -19.43 -1.47 12.45
N GLY A 65 -19.68 -0.24 11.96
CA GLY A 65 -20.11 0.91 12.76
C GLY A 65 -18.97 1.56 13.54
N HIS A 66 -17.72 1.34 13.17
CA HIS A 66 -16.59 1.97 13.82
C HIS A 66 -16.52 3.46 13.49
N THR A 67 -16.33 4.30 14.52
CA THR A 67 -16.28 5.77 14.38
C THR A 67 -14.98 6.40 14.90
N GLY A 68 -14.06 5.59 15.42
CA GLY A 68 -12.76 6.02 15.93
C GLY A 68 -11.66 6.02 14.85
N PRO A 69 -10.41 6.25 15.28
CA PRO A 69 -9.25 6.13 14.40
C PRO A 69 -9.18 4.75 13.73
N LEU A 70 -8.85 4.72 12.44
CA LEU A 70 -8.93 3.49 11.65
C LEU A 70 -8.00 2.37 12.18
N HIS A 71 -6.85 2.72 12.76
CA HIS A 71 -5.91 1.75 13.34
C HIS A 71 -6.44 1.07 14.62
N GLU A 72 -7.46 1.60 15.27
CA GLU A 72 -8.12 1.01 16.45
C GLU A 72 -9.30 0.12 16.08
N CYS A 73 -9.68 0.09 14.80
CA CYS A 73 -10.79 -0.71 14.35
C CYS A 73 -10.47 -2.21 14.36
N SER A 74 -11.38 -2.99 14.94
CA SER A 74 -11.40 -4.44 14.82
C SER A 74 -12.74 -4.88 14.24
N ILE A 75 -12.67 -5.67 13.18
CA ILE A 75 -13.84 -6.31 12.55
C ILE A 75 -14.09 -7.72 13.10
N TYR A 76 -13.28 -8.15 14.07
CA TYR A 76 -13.37 -9.50 14.64
C TYR A 76 -14.76 -9.77 15.24
N GLY A 77 -15.39 -10.85 14.82
CA GLY A 77 -16.71 -11.24 15.29
C GLY A 77 -17.87 -10.41 14.74
N ASN A 78 -17.62 -9.36 13.94
CA ASN A 78 -18.68 -8.55 13.33
C ASN A 78 -19.29 -9.28 12.13
N LYS A 79 -20.58 -9.63 12.23
CA LYS A 79 -21.28 -10.43 11.22
C LYS A 79 -21.54 -9.65 9.93
N ASP A 80 -21.79 -8.35 10.01
CA ASP A 80 -22.10 -7.52 8.85
C ASP A 80 -20.84 -7.28 8.02
N ALA A 81 -19.72 -6.97 8.67
CA ALA A 81 -18.42 -6.90 8.01
C ALA A 81 -18.02 -8.26 7.39
N GLY A 82 -18.21 -9.36 8.14
CA GLY A 82 -17.94 -10.70 7.65
C GLY A 82 -18.80 -11.08 6.45
N LYS A 83 -20.09 -10.72 6.46
CA LYS A 83 -20.98 -10.96 5.33
C LYS A 83 -20.55 -10.16 4.11
N ALA A 84 -20.27 -8.87 4.26
CA ALA A 84 -19.86 -8.02 3.15
C ALA A 84 -18.55 -8.51 2.49
N LEU A 85 -17.57 -8.92 3.29
CA LEU A 85 -16.34 -9.53 2.79
C LEU A 85 -16.61 -10.86 2.07
N GLY A 86 -17.46 -11.72 2.67
CA GLY A 86 -17.85 -13.01 2.09
C GLY A 86 -18.57 -12.86 0.75
N ASP A 87 -19.49 -11.90 0.63
CA ASP A 87 -20.22 -11.61 -0.61
C ASP A 87 -19.23 -11.18 -1.73
N MET A 88 -18.26 -10.32 -1.42
CA MET A 88 -17.23 -9.94 -2.38
C MET A 88 -16.36 -11.14 -2.78
N LEU A 89 -15.88 -11.93 -1.82
CA LEU A 89 -15.05 -13.11 -2.09
C LEU A 89 -15.78 -14.18 -2.91
N ALA A 90 -17.09 -14.35 -2.71
CA ALA A 90 -17.91 -15.28 -3.46
C ALA A 90 -18.02 -14.93 -4.95
N MET A 91 -17.73 -13.69 -5.35
CA MET A 91 -17.66 -13.31 -6.76
C MET A 91 -16.49 -14.00 -7.49
N GLY A 92 -15.42 -14.33 -6.78
CA GLY A 92 -14.23 -14.97 -7.33
C GLY A 92 -13.68 -14.18 -8.54
N GLN A 93 -13.45 -14.89 -9.64
CA GLN A 93 -13.02 -14.31 -10.92
C GLN A 93 -14.15 -14.17 -11.95
N SER A 94 -15.40 -14.26 -11.52
CA SER A 94 -16.55 -14.15 -12.41
C SER A 94 -16.75 -12.75 -13.00
N LYS A 95 -16.15 -11.73 -12.38
CA LYS A 95 -16.20 -10.33 -12.81
C LYS A 95 -14.80 -9.69 -12.72
N PRO A 96 -14.57 -8.57 -13.43
CA PRO A 96 -13.35 -7.78 -13.28
C PRO A 96 -13.17 -7.30 -11.83
N TRP A 97 -11.91 -7.19 -11.38
CA TRP A 97 -11.58 -6.77 -10.01
C TRP A 97 -12.22 -5.43 -9.56
N PRO A 98 -12.43 -4.41 -10.45
CA PRO A 98 -13.11 -3.18 -10.02
C PRO A 98 -14.55 -3.40 -9.56
N ASP A 99 -15.25 -4.41 -10.11
CA ASP A 99 -16.61 -4.73 -9.70
C ASP A 99 -16.64 -5.36 -8.30
N ALA A 100 -15.68 -6.24 -8.01
CA ALA A 100 -15.51 -6.81 -6.68
C ALA A 100 -15.14 -5.74 -5.65
N MET A 101 -14.25 -4.83 -6.01
CA MET A 101 -13.86 -3.71 -5.16
C MET A 101 -15.06 -2.78 -4.88
N GLU A 102 -15.85 -2.43 -5.89
CA GLU A 102 -17.04 -1.61 -5.75
C GLU A 102 -18.09 -2.26 -4.86
N ALA A 103 -18.30 -3.56 -4.97
CA ALA A 103 -19.25 -4.31 -4.15
C ALA A 103 -18.95 -4.20 -2.64
N LEU A 104 -17.67 -4.13 -2.27
CA LEU A 104 -17.24 -3.99 -0.88
C LEU A 104 -17.12 -2.53 -0.43
N THR A 105 -16.44 -1.70 -1.25
CA THR A 105 -16.00 -0.35 -0.85
C THR A 105 -16.85 0.78 -1.43
N GLY A 106 -17.69 0.49 -2.41
CA GLY A 106 -18.40 1.52 -3.18
C GLY A 106 -17.52 2.27 -4.20
N GLN A 107 -16.24 1.86 -4.37
CA GLN A 107 -15.28 2.51 -5.25
C GLN A 107 -14.73 1.53 -6.27
N ARG A 108 -14.52 1.99 -7.49
CA ARG A 108 -13.95 1.19 -8.60
C ARG A 108 -12.44 1.41 -8.81
N LYS A 109 -11.84 2.32 -8.04
CA LYS A 109 -10.44 2.73 -8.22
C LYS A 109 -9.66 2.48 -6.95
N MET A 110 -8.43 2.01 -7.11
CA MET A 110 -7.46 2.02 -6.02
C MET A 110 -7.01 3.45 -5.74
N ASP A 111 -6.95 3.80 -4.47
CA ASP A 111 -6.34 5.05 -4.01
C ASP A 111 -5.64 4.84 -2.66
N GLY A 112 -4.70 5.72 -2.34
CA GLY A 112 -3.90 5.64 -1.12
C GLY A 112 -4.53 6.31 0.10
N SER A 113 -5.74 6.87 0.02
CA SER A 113 -6.34 7.64 1.12
C SER A 113 -6.51 6.80 2.37
N ALA A 114 -6.96 5.57 2.23
CA ALA A 114 -7.20 4.69 3.38
C ALA A 114 -5.91 4.32 4.14
N ILE A 115 -4.79 4.13 3.46
CA ILE A 115 -3.49 3.90 4.14
C ILE A 115 -3.01 5.17 4.82
N ILE A 116 -3.22 6.34 4.22
CA ILE A 116 -2.89 7.64 4.83
C ILE A 116 -3.73 7.86 6.09
N ASP A 117 -5.02 7.58 6.04
CA ASP A 117 -5.93 7.70 7.19
C ASP A 117 -5.51 6.75 8.32
N TYR A 118 -5.14 5.52 8.00
CA TYR A 118 -4.70 4.54 8.99
C TYR A 118 -3.45 5.00 9.74
N PHE A 119 -2.48 5.58 9.04
CA PHE A 119 -1.22 6.06 9.62
C PHE A 119 -1.24 7.54 10.03
N ALA A 120 -2.37 8.23 9.92
CA ALA A 120 -2.44 9.65 10.27
C ALA A 120 -2.02 9.96 11.72
N PRO A 121 -2.42 9.18 12.76
CA PRO A 121 -1.98 9.42 14.12
C PRO A 121 -0.47 9.22 14.31
N LEU A 122 0.10 8.18 13.68
CA LEU A 122 1.53 7.95 13.70
C LEU A 122 2.29 9.09 13.01
N ASN A 123 1.80 9.55 11.87
CA ASN A 123 2.41 10.68 11.15
C ASN A 123 2.40 11.97 12.00
N ALA A 124 1.30 12.24 12.70
CA ALA A 124 1.21 13.37 13.61
C ALA A 124 2.23 13.28 14.75
N TYR A 125 2.31 12.11 15.39
CA TYR A 125 3.28 11.83 16.45
C TYR A 125 4.72 12.00 15.97
N LEU A 126 5.06 11.43 14.81
CA LEU A 126 6.41 11.54 14.26
C LEU A 126 6.77 12.98 13.88
N LYS A 127 5.83 13.75 13.37
CA LYS A 127 6.05 15.18 13.08
C LYS A 127 6.37 15.96 14.37
N GLU A 128 5.68 15.68 15.45
CA GLU A 128 5.95 16.30 16.76
C GLU A 128 7.32 15.90 17.29
N GLN A 129 7.63 14.59 17.29
CA GLN A 129 8.90 14.08 17.81
C GLN A 129 10.13 14.53 17.02
N ASN A 130 9.93 14.84 15.74
CA ASN A 130 11.00 15.27 14.85
C ASN A 130 11.10 16.79 14.66
N GLN A 131 10.38 17.57 15.46
CA GLN A 131 10.50 19.03 15.42
C GLN A 131 11.94 19.47 15.70
N GLY A 132 12.49 20.30 14.81
CA GLY A 132 13.87 20.78 14.91
C GLY A 132 14.96 19.77 14.58
N ARG A 133 14.59 18.55 14.15
CA ARG A 133 15.54 17.53 13.67
C ARG A 133 15.64 17.55 12.15
N GLN A 134 16.83 17.38 11.63
CA GLN A 134 17.01 17.06 10.23
C GLN A 134 16.82 15.55 10.06
N CYS A 135 15.74 15.15 9.41
CA CYS A 135 15.40 13.75 9.13
C CYS A 135 15.49 13.51 7.62
N GLY A 136 16.00 12.34 7.25
CA GLY A 136 16.24 11.96 5.86
C GLY A 136 17.70 12.14 5.43
N TRP A 137 17.92 11.94 4.13
CA TRP A 137 19.24 11.94 3.48
C TRP A 137 19.55 13.27 2.80
#